data_e3e78a52b21a6dcb097e5ebf9a7ec016
#
_entry.id   e3e78a52b21a6dcb097e5ebf9a7ec016
#
_cell.length_a   1.000
_cell.length_b   1.000
_cell.length_c   1.000
_cell.angle_alpha   90.00
_cell.angle_beta   90.00
_cell.angle_gamma   90.00
#
_symmetry.space_group_name_H-M   'P 1'
#
loop_
_entity.id
_entity.type
_entity.pdbx_description
1 polymer ?
#
loop_
_entity_poly.entity_id
_entity_poly.type
_entity_poly.pdbx_seq_one_letter_code
_entity_poly.pdbx_strand_id
1 'polypeptide(L)'
;MEQIVFKKEIPVKYHADIAVVGAGPAGIAAAATAAGKGAKVLLLESMALPGGLSTAGRVPILMPYSDGTRILPGGFGEKVLERMTARRLELSPENPVNAAYQIHPENLQQIYEDLLTENGVTILYMCKLAAVNVESGTIRSAVFASPSGMFAVSAEIFIDGTGDGSLAAWSGAPFEVASPEEIMPSTLCSLWVGVDWDAYRKGGAYSHNEDAMLEKLDAAIKAGELSEADYHHTGITRIARDAFGGNISHVFGIDASDERSITQGLIESRRKLKEYERFYRKHIAGFENAEIIDSGSLLGIRESRRIIGDYKLNFEDYKACRSFEDGVGRYNFPADVHPPHPGWKKLQEHKKLFRSSALKRGESYGIPYRILLPQKVENLLVCGRCVSCDRNVLASIRVIPGCWITGQAAGMGAALAVRGKTSPRGVDIKELRSELLRIGAVLDL
;
A
#
# COMPACT_ATOMS: atom_id res chain seq x y z
N MET A 1 32.21 3.98 11.68
CA MET A 1 31.35 5.16 11.93
C MET A 1 31.57 5.63 13.35
N GLU A 2 31.74 6.92 13.54
CA GLU A 2 31.77 7.52 14.88
C GLU A 2 30.43 7.33 15.57
N GLN A 3 30.42 7.02 16.86
CA GLN A 3 29.19 6.81 17.63
C GLN A 3 29.11 7.87 18.72
N ILE A 4 27.92 8.41 18.91
CA ILE A 4 27.59 9.28 20.03
C ILE A 4 26.61 8.59 20.98
N VAL A 5 26.70 8.83 22.26
CA VAL A 5 25.71 8.36 23.24
C VAL A 5 24.79 9.54 23.56
N PHE A 6 23.48 9.35 23.24
CA PHE A 6 22.44 10.32 23.57
C PHE A 6 21.57 9.77 24.71
N LYS A 7 21.60 10.42 25.86
CA LYS A 7 20.79 10.06 27.03
C LYS A 7 19.73 11.13 27.28
N LYS A 8 18.48 10.75 27.25
CA LYS A 8 17.35 11.61 27.57
C LYS A 8 16.24 10.78 28.21
N GLU A 9 15.65 11.29 29.28
CA GLU A 9 14.38 10.75 29.78
C GLU A 9 13.25 11.15 28.83
N ILE A 10 12.49 10.16 28.37
CA ILE A 10 11.38 10.33 27.41
C ILE A 10 10.09 9.98 28.12
N PRO A 11 9.15 10.92 28.28
CA PRO A 11 7.90 10.63 28.98
C PRO A 11 7.02 9.67 28.16
N VAL A 12 6.43 8.68 28.83
CA VAL A 12 5.33 7.91 28.28
C VAL A 12 4.09 8.79 28.32
N LYS A 13 3.77 9.42 27.19
CA LYS A 13 2.71 10.41 27.09
C LYS A 13 1.34 9.80 26.82
N TYR A 14 1.32 8.64 26.15
CA TYR A 14 0.08 7.98 25.75
C TYR A 14 0.11 6.51 26.16
N HIS A 15 -1.07 6.05 26.64
CA HIS A 15 -1.35 4.66 26.93
C HIS A 15 -2.59 4.24 26.13
N ALA A 16 -2.50 3.14 25.41
CA ALA A 16 -3.58 2.59 24.60
C ALA A 16 -3.68 1.09 24.80
N ASP A 17 -4.80 0.50 24.45
CA ASP A 17 -4.89 -0.95 24.36
C ASP A 17 -4.12 -1.40 23.11
N ILE A 18 -4.28 -0.66 22.01
CA ILE A 18 -3.64 -0.96 20.72
C ILE A 18 -2.99 0.32 20.16
N ALA A 19 -1.69 0.23 19.83
CA ALA A 19 -0.98 1.27 19.09
C ALA A 19 -0.73 0.81 17.65
N VAL A 20 -1.24 1.55 16.68
CA VAL A 20 -1.02 1.33 15.25
C VAL A 20 0.00 2.35 14.75
N VAL A 21 1.11 1.89 14.19
CA VAL A 21 2.17 2.75 13.65
C VAL A 21 2.12 2.76 12.13
N GLY A 22 1.83 3.93 11.56
CA GLY A 22 1.64 4.15 10.13
C GLY A 22 0.17 4.12 9.72
N ALA A 23 -0.31 5.24 9.17
CA ALA A 23 -1.66 5.41 8.66
C ALA A 23 -1.73 5.18 7.12
N GLY A 24 -1.03 4.18 6.60
CA GLY A 24 -1.27 3.65 5.26
C GLY A 24 -2.61 2.88 5.20
N PRO A 25 -3.06 2.41 4.02
CA PRO A 25 -4.33 1.72 3.88
C PRO A 25 -4.54 0.56 4.88
N ALA A 26 -3.48 -0.20 5.15
CA ALA A 26 -3.55 -1.31 6.12
C ALA A 26 -3.66 -0.83 7.57
N GLY A 27 -2.86 0.16 7.97
CA GLY A 27 -2.91 0.72 9.32
C GLY A 27 -4.25 1.37 9.65
N ILE A 28 -4.85 2.06 8.68
CA ILE A 28 -6.18 2.65 8.80
C ILE A 28 -7.24 1.56 9.00
N ALA A 29 -7.22 0.52 8.15
CA ALA A 29 -8.14 -0.60 8.28
C ALA A 29 -7.99 -1.30 9.63
N ALA A 30 -6.74 -1.48 10.10
CA ALA A 30 -6.45 -2.06 11.41
C ALA A 30 -7.00 -1.20 12.56
N ALA A 31 -6.70 0.10 12.55
CA ALA A 31 -7.13 1.02 13.60
C ALA A 31 -8.66 1.14 13.68
N ALA A 32 -9.34 1.36 12.54
CA ALA A 32 -10.78 1.47 12.49
C ALA A 32 -11.47 0.15 12.93
N THR A 33 -10.94 -1.01 12.51
CA THR A 33 -11.51 -2.31 12.89
C THR A 33 -11.33 -2.58 14.37
N ALA A 34 -10.16 -2.34 14.93
CA ALA A 34 -9.89 -2.56 16.33
C ALA A 34 -10.73 -1.65 17.24
N ALA A 35 -10.80 -0.37 16.91
CA ALA A 35 -11.61 0.60 17.66
C ALA A 35 -13.11 0.30 17.55
N GLY A 36 -13.60 -0.13 16.38
CA GLY A 36 -14.98 -0.58 16.20
C GLY A 36 -15.35 -1.84 17.03
N LYS A 37 -14.36 -2.51 17.63
CA LYS A 37 -14.56 -3.59 18.61
C LYS A 37 -14.39 -3.14 20.07
N GLY A 38 -14.31 -1.84 20.32
CA GLY A 38 -14.26 -1.22 21.63
C GLY A 38 -12.88 -1.08 22.25
N ALA A 39 -11.80 -1.40 21.52
CA ALA A 39 -10.44 -1.15 21.99
C ALA A 39 -10.09 0.35 21.95
N LYS A 40 -9.33 0.83 22.93
CA LYS A 40 -8.74 2.16 22.91
C LYS A 40 -7.54 2.18 21.94
N VAL A 41 -7.74 2.73 20.75
CA VAL A 41 -6.75 2.71 19.67
C VAL A 41 -6.09 4.07 19.51
N LEU A 42 -4.75 4.06 19.44
CA LEU A 42 -3.92 5.20 19.06
C LEU A 42 -3.26 4.91 17.71
N LEU A 43 -3.52 5.74 16.71
CA LEU A 43 -2.90 5.68 15.38
C LEU A 43 -1.87 6.80 15.24
N LEU A 44 -0.62 6.44 14.92
CA LEU A 44 0.50 7.37 14.79
C LEU A 44 1.00 7.38 13.34
N GLU A 45 1.05 8.57 12.74
CA GLU A 45 1.47 8.77 11.35
C GLU A 45 2.57 9.84 11.25
N SER A 46 3.57 9.57 10.45
CA SER A 46 4.69 10.48 10.20
C SER A 46 4.35 11.67 9.31
N MET A 47 3.34 11.53 8.46
CA MET A 47 2.84 12.58 7.57
C MET A 47 1.74 13.39 8.26
N ALA A 48 1.30 14.47 7.60
CA ALA A 48 0.19 15.31 8.06
C ALA A 48 -1.18 14.81 7.61
N LEU A 49 -1.26 13.60 7.04
CA LEU A 49 -2.50 13.05 6.46
C LEU A 49 -2.44 11.52 6.42
N PRO A 50 -3.61 10.82 6.44
CA PRO A 50 -3.70 9.38 6.32
C PRO A 50 -3.72 8.92 4.86
N GLY A 51 -3.51 7.63 4.63
CA GLY A 51 -3.64 6.95 3.35
C GLY A 51 -2.30 6.56 2.70
N GLY A 52 -1.16 7.04 3.22
CA GLY A 52 0.16 6.68 2.72
C GLY A 52 0.29 6.87 1.20
N LEU A 53 0.61 5.80 0.46
CA LEU A 53 0.79 5.90 -1.01
C LEU A 53 -0.51 6.23 -1.76
N SER A 54 -1.69 5.92 -1.21
CA SER A 54 -2.97 6.23 -1.88
C SER A 54 -3.38 7.71 -1.80
N THR A 55 -2.76 8.48 -0.91
CA THR A 55 -3.01 9.90 -0.70
C THR A 55 -1.73 10.72 -0.85
N ALA A 56 -0.83 10.71 0.14
CA ALA A 56 0.45 11.41 0.09
C ALA A 56 1.35 10.96 -1.10
N GLY A 57 1.30 9.68 -1.48
CA GLY A 57 2.03 9.15 -2.62
C GLY A 57 1.36 9.34 -3.97
N ARG A 58 0.15 9.89 -4.03
CA ARG A 58 -0.62 10.19 -5.25
C ARG A 58 -0.87 8.99 -6.18
N VAL A 59 -0.91 7.75 -5.66
CA VAL A 59 -1.31 6.59 -6.47
C VAL A 59 -2.74 6.81 -6.99
N PRO A 60 -2.94 6.87 -8.34
CA PRO A 60 -4.18 7.41 -8.89
C PRO A 60 -5.28 6.37 -9.07
N ILE A 61 -4.98 5.09 -8.89
CA ILE A 61 -5.90 4.00 -9.20
C ILE A 61 -5.92 2.96 -8.08
N LEU A 62 -7.12 2.54 -7.73
CA LEU A 62 -7.36 1.36 -6.92
C LEU A 62 -7.35 0.14 -7.84
N MET A 63 -6.43 -0.79 -7.59
CA MET A 63 -6.36 -2.04 -8.35
C MET A 63 -7.64 -2.87 -8.19
N PRO A 64 -7.94 -3.81 -9.10
CA PRO A 64 -9.10 -4.65 -9.01
C PRO A 64 -9.27 -5.26 -7.61
N TYR A 65 -10.46 -5.13 -7.09
CA TYR A 65 -10.84 -5.53 -5.72
C TYR A 65 -11.90 -6.63 -5.73
N SER A 66 -12.20 -7.19 -6.88
CA SER A 66 -13.21 -8.21 -7.10
C SER A 66 -12.62 -9.41 -7.82
N ASP A 67 -13.16 -10.60 -7.56
CA ASP A 67 -12.90 -11.81 -8.35
C ASP A 67 -13.77 -11.93 -9.62
N GLY A 68 -14.50 -10.85 -9.96
CA GLY A 68 -15.46 -10.80 -11.06
C GLY A 68 -16.85 -11.30 -10.70
N THR A 69 -17.07 -11.78 -9.46
CA THR A 69 -18.37 -12.23 -8.93
C THR A 69 -18.75 -11.49 -7.67
N ARG A 70 -17.77 -11.12 -6.83
CA ARG A 70 -17.96 -10.45 -5.54
C ARG A 70 -16.80 -9.52 -5.22
N ILE A 71 -17.05 -8.56 -4.34
CA ILE A 71 -16.03 -7.66 -3.76
C ILE A 71 -15.26 -8.43 -2.68
N LEU A 72 -13.93 -8.54 -2.83
CA LEU A 72 -13.09 -9.33 -1.92
C LEU A 72 -12.69 -8.56 -0.64
N PRO A 73 -12.33 -7.26 -0.66
CA PRO A 73 -12.06 -6.50 0.55
C PRO A 73 -13.35 -6.06 1.25
N GLY A 74 -14.22 -7.02 1.58
CA GLY A 74 -15.46 -6.80 2.31
C GLY A 74 -15.23 -6.19 3.70
N GLY A 75 -16.28 -5.64 4.28
CA GLY A 75 -16.19 -4.95 5.57
C GLY A 75 -15.57 -3.56 5.45
N PHE A 76 -14.34 -3.35 5.93
CA PHE A 76 -13.70 -2.03 5.86
C PHE A 76 -13.53 -1.52 4.43
N GLY A 77 -13.02 -2.36 3.53
CA GLY A 77 -12.80 -1.98 2.13
C GLY A 77 -14.11 -1.65 1.41
N GLU A 78 -15.17 -2.40 1.66
CA GLU A 78 -16.50 -2.13 1.11
C GLU A 78 -17.04 -0.77 1.55
N LYS A 79 -16.92 -0.40 2.84
CA LYS A 79 -17.28 0.94 3.34
C LYS A 79 -16.49 2.06 2.67
N VAL A 80 -15.21 1.84 2.38
CA VAL A 80 -14.41 2.82 1.63
C VAL A 80 -14.94 2.97 0.21
N LEU A 81 -15.22 1.85 -0.49
CA LEU A 81 -15.74 1.84 -1.86
C LEU A 81 -17.11 2.52 -1.97
N GLU A 82 -18.02 2.25 -1.01
CA GLU A 82 -19.34 2.91 -0.94
C GLU A 82 -19.18 4.44 -0.83
N ARG A 83 -18.31 4.93 0.06
CA ARG A 83 -18.07 6.37 0.23
C ARG A 83 -17.36 7.01 -0.96
N MET A 84 -16.42 6.29 -1.58
CA MET A 84 -15.80 6.74 -2.84
C MET A 84 -16.85 6.89 -3.94
N THR A 85 -17.74 5.92 -4.09
CA THR A 85 -18.82 5.94 -5.08
C THR A 85 -19.79 7.10 -4.81
N ALA A 86 -20.22 7.30 -3.58
CA ALA A 86 -21.14 8.38 -3.19
C ALA A 86 -20.58 9.78 -3.46
N ARG A 87 -19.26 9.96 -3.37
CA ARG A 87 -18.59 11.25 -3.62
C ARG A 87 -18.23 11.53 -5.09
N ARG A 88 -18.40 10.56 -6.00
CA ARG A 88 -17.90 10.63 -7.38
C ARG A 88 -18.83 9.99 -8.43
N LEU A 89 -20.06 10.43 -8.44
CA LEU A 89 -21.10 9.90 -9.33
C LEU A 89 -20.72 9.92 -10.83
N GLU A 90 -19.98 10.92 -11.30
CA GLU A 90 -19.64 11.08 -12.72
C GLU A 90 -18.54 10.14 -13.23
N LEU A 91 -17.70 9.58 -12.34
CA LEU A 91 -16.58 8.72 -12.68
C LEU A 91 -16.68 7.33 -12.04
N SER A 92 -17.81 7.03 -11.40
CA SER A 92 -18.07 5.70 -10.83
C SER A 92 -18.25 4.68 -11.96
N PRO A 93 -17.68 3.48 -11.83
CA PRO A 93 -17.88 2.45 -12.83
C PRO A 93 -19.35 2.01 -12.88
N GLU A 94 -19.87 1.76 -14.09
CA GLU A 94 -21.23 1.22 -14.30
C GLU A 94 -21.43 -0.12 -13.61
N ASN A 95 -20.37 -0.91 -13.48
CA ASN A 95 -20.36 -2.19 -12.76
C ASN A 95 -19.20 -2.24 -11.77
N PRO A 96 -19.45 -2.02 -10.46
CA PRO A 96 -18.39 -1.99 -9.44
C PRO A 96 -17.66 -3.35 -9.29
N VAL A 97 -18.26 -4.46 -9.69
CA VAL A 97 -17.64 -5.79 -9.58
C VAL A 97 -16.50 -5.98 -10.59
N ASN A 98 -16.48 -5.24 -11.69
CA ASN A 98 -15.50 -5.44 -12.77
C ASN A 98 -14.54 -4.26 -12.98
N ALA A 99 -14.55 -3.27 -12.08
CA ALA A 99 -13.86 -2.03 -12.33
C ALA A 99 -12.66 -1.80 -11.43
N ALA A 100 -11.65 -1.09 -11.96
CA ALA A 100 -10.69 -0.37 -11.17
C ALA A 100 -11.26 1.01 -10.83
N TYR A 101 -11.10 1.46 -9.58
CA TYR A 101 -11.55 2.78 -9.16
C TYR A 101 -10.43 3.82 -9.31
N GLN A 102 -10.77 4.98 -9.86
CA GLN A 102 -9.88 6.14 -9.81
C GLN A 102 -9.87 6.71 -8.39
N ILE A 103 -8.69 7.07 -7.92
CA ILE A 103 -8.51 7.70 -6.61
C ILE A 103 -8.41 9.21 -6.79
N HIS A 104 -9.34 9.94 -6.16
CA HIS A 104 -9.18 11.36 -5.90
C HIS A 104 -8.54 11.48 -4.51
N PRO A 105 -7.26 11.92 -4.39
CA PRO A 105 -6.53 11.84 -3.13
C PRO A 105 -7.22 12.55 -1.96
N GLU A 106 -7.73 13.76 -2.18
CA GLU A 106 -8.41 14.55 -1.14
C GLU A 106 -9.70 13.88 -0.65
N ASN A 107 -10.50 13.32 -1.58
CA ASN A 107 -11.72 12.60 -1.19
C ASN A 107 -11.40 11.35 -0.38
N LEU A 108 -10.38 10.61 -0.78
CA LEU A 108 -9.97 9.39 -0.08
C LEU A 108 -9.39 9.70 1.30
N GLN A 109 -8.61 10.78 1.43
CA GLN A 109 -8.10 11.25 2.70
C GLN A 109 -9.23 11.52 3.70
N GLN A 110 -10.24 12.31 3.29
CA GLN A 110 -11.42 12.62 4.12
C GLN A 110 -12.21 11.36 4.48
N ILE A 111 -12.39 10.41 3.53
CA ILE A 111 -13.07 9.14 3.81
C ILE A 111 -12.34 8.37 4.92
N TYR A 112 -11.01 8.34 4.87
CA TYR A 112 -10.21 7.66 5.89
C TYR A 112 -10.31 8.36 7.26
N GLU A 113 -10.26 9.69 7.30
CA GLU A 113 -10.43 10.47 8.54
C GLU A 113 -11.81 10.27 9.16
N ASP A 114 -12.86 10.30 8.32
CA ASP A 114 -14.23 10.02 8.75
C ASP A 114 -14.36 8.61 9.37
N LEU A 115 -13.86 7.59 8.67
CA LEU A 115 -13.91 6.21 9.15
C LEU A 115 -13.13 6.00 10.47
N LEU A 116 -11.99 6.67 10.63
CA LEU A 116 -11.20 6.60 11.84
C LEU A 116 -11.91 7.28 13.02
N THR A 117 -12.40 8.51 12.81
CA THR A 117 -13.04 9.31 13.87
C THR A 117 -14.39 8.76 14.28
N GLU A 118 -15.22 8.29 13.36
CA GLU A 118 -16.50 7.62 13.64
C GLU A 118 -16.33 6.35 14.49
N ASN A 119 -15.21 5.66 14.35
CA ASN A 119 -14.88 4.48 15.19
C ASN A 119 -14.16 4.87 16.49
N GLY A 120 -13.91 6.15 16.76
CA GLY A 120 -13.29 6.60 18.00
C GLY A 120 -11.78 6.42 18.08
N VAL A 121 -11.09 6.32 16.93
CA VAL A 121 -9.64 6.24 16.88
C VAL A 121 -9.02 7.59 17.28
N THR A 122 -8.06 7.58 18.20
CA THR A 122 -7.21 8.74 18.44
C THR A 122 -6.10 8.80 17.40
N ILE A 123 -6.05 9.86 16.60
CA ILE A 123 -5.09 10.03 15.51
C ILE A 123 -4.04 11.06 15.92
N LEU A 124 -2.77 10.74 15.70
CA LEU A 124 -1.64 11.68 15.86
C LEU A 124 -0.83 11.72 14.57
N TYR A 125 -0.92 12.83 13.86
CA TYR A 125 -0.08 13.14 12.70
C TYR A 125 1.27 13.73 13.10
N MET A 126 2.23 13.77 12.17
CA MET A 126 3.58 14.32 12.36
C MET A 126 4.33 13.63 13.49
N CYS A 127 4.08 12.33 13.67
CA CYS A 127 4.71 11.50 14.71
C CYS A 127 5.56 10.42 14.05
N LYS A 128 6.86 10.68 13.90
CA LYS A 128 7.80 9.75 13.27
C LYS A 128 8.36 8.80 14.32
N LEU A 129 8.24 7.47 14.07
CA LEU A 129 8.88 6.45 14.89
C LEU A 129 10.39 6.71 14.96
N ALA A 130 10.97 6.72 16.17
CA ALA A 130 12.36 7.05 16.44
C ALA A 130 13.12 5.92 17.14
N ALA A 131 12.44 5.14 18.00
CA ALA A 131 13.04 4.00 18.69
C ALA A 131 11.95 3.06 19.20
N VAL A 132 12.33 1.84 19.58
CA VAL A 132 11.45 0.85 20.18
C VAL A 132 12.16 0.26 21.41
N ASN A 133 11.48 0.23 22.55
CA ASN A 133 11.95 -0.45 23.75
C ASN A 133 11.35 -1.86 23.80
N VAL A 134 12.20 -2.88 23.75
CA VAL A 134 11.82 -4.29 23.75
C VAL A 134 12.46 -5.03 24.91
N GLU A 135 11.69 -5.77 25.67
CA GLU A 135 12.17 -6.63 26.76
C GLU A 135 11.62 -8.05 26.57
N SER A 136 12.52 -9.01 26.51
CA SER A 136 12.17 -10.43 26.38
C SER A 136 11.17 -10.71 25.23
N GLY A 137 11.37 -10.10 24.05
CA GLY A 137 10.52 -10.28 22.89
C GLY A 137 9.17 -9.52 22.93
N THR A 138 8.99 -8.64 23.91
CA THR A 138 7.76 -7.86 24.08
C THR A 138 8.06 -6.37 23.93
N ILE A 139 7.37 -5.65 23.08
CA ILE A 139 7.45 -4.20 22.96
C ILE A 139 6.83 -3.58 24.21
N ARG A 140 7.63 -2.86 25.00
CA ARG A 140 7.18 -2.12 26.17
C ARG A 140 6.71 -0.72 25.81
N SER A 141 7.41 -0.09 24.88
CA SER A 141 7.04 1.21 24.36
C SER A 141 7.67 1.48 23.00
N ALA A 142 7.03 2.32 22.22
CA ALA A 142 7.58 2.91 21.00
C ALA A 142 7.76 4.41 21.20
N VAL A 143 8.90 4.95 20.74
CA VAL A 143 9.28 6.35 20.88
C VAL A 143 9.05 7.07 19.56
N PHE A 144 8.49 8.27 19.65
CA PHE A 144 8.16 9.11 18.50
C PHE A 144 8.81 10.49 18.62
N ALA A 145 9.32 10.99 17.51
CA ALA A 145 9.65 12.40 17.33
C ALA A 145 8.43 13.14 16.77
N SER A 146 8.10 14.28 17.38
CA SER A 146 6.91 15.07 17.04
C SER A 146 7.17 16.58 17.20
N PRO A 147 6.26 17.47 16.76
CA PRO A 147 6.40 18.91 17.00
C PRO A 147 6.54 19.30 18.47
N SER A 148 5.98 18.52 19.41
CA SER A 148 6.12 18.75 20.85
C SER A 148 7.38 18.15 21.47
N GLY A 149 8.29 17.58 20.67
CA GLY A 149 9.47 16.87 21.10
C GLY A 149 9.31 15.35 21.06
N MET A 150 10.15 14.62 21.80
CA MET A 150 10.08 13.15 21.86
C MET A 150 9.13 12.71 22.98
N PHE A 151 8.32 11.69 22.66
CA PHE A 151 7.48 11.01 23.64
C PHE A 151 7.43 9.50 23.35
N ALA A 152 7.09 8.72 24.35
CA ALA A 152 6.84 7.30 24.21
C ALA A 152 5.35 6.98 24.29
N VAL A 153 4.97 5.89 23.63
CA VAL A 153 3.64 5.26 23.69
C VAL A 153 3.80 3.86 24.25
N SER A 154 3.01 3.51 25.24
CA SER A 154 2.86 2.11 25.68
C SER A 154 1.50 1.57 25.23
N ALA A 155 1.46 0.31 24.84
CA ALA A 155 0.25 -0.41 24.47
C ALA A 155 0.36 -1.90 24.83
N GLU A 156 -0.79 -2.57 24.98
CA GLU A 156 -0.80 -4.02 25.16
C GLU A 156 -0.38 -4.70 23.85
N ILE A 157 -0.95 -4.27 22.72
CA ILE A 157 -0.64 -4.78 21.39
C ILE A 157 -0.20 -3.64 20.47
N PHE A 158 0.80 -3.92 19.63
CA PHE A 158 1.26 -3.03 18.58
C PHE A 158 0.90 -3.59 17.20
N ILE A 159 0.63 -2.71 16.24
CA ILE A 159 0.41 -3.09 14.83
C ILE A 159 1.35 -2.26 13.95
N ASP A 160 2.17 -2.94 13.16
CA ASP A 160 3.04 -2.30 12.15
C ASP A 160 2.28 -2.11 10.83
N GLY A 161 1.83 -0.90 10.58
CA GLY A 161 1.25 -0.42 9.32
C GLY A 161 2.18 0.50 8.53
N THR A 162 3.49 0.53 8.85
CA THR A 162 4.47 1.46 8.23
C THR A 162 4.73 1.18 6.75
N GLY A 163 4.32 0.02 6.26
CA GLY A 163 4.56 -0.44 4.89
C GLY A 163 5.98 -0.99 4.68
N ASP A 164 6.96 -0.49 5.41
CA ASP A 164 8.36 -0.93 5.34
C ASP A 164 8.76 -1.86 6.51
N GLY A 165 7.79 -2.23 7.37
CA GLY A 165 8.04 -3.09 8.52
C GLY A 165 9.01 -2.47 9.54
N SER A 166 9.01 -1.14 9.67
CA SER A 166 10.00 -0.45 10.49
C SER A 166 9.83 -0.75 11.98
N LEU A 167 8.61 -0.78 12.49
CA LEU A 167 8.35 -1.13 13.88
C LEU A 167 8.79 -2.58 14.17
N ALA A 168 8.43 -3.52 13.29
CA ALA A 168 8.77 -4.92 13.45
C ALA A 168 10.29 -5.15 13.40
N ALA A 169 10.97 -4.60 12.40
CA ALA A 169 12.42 -4.72 12.24
C ALA A 169 13.17 -4.13 13.44
N TRP A 170 12.76 -2.95 13.92
CA TRP A 170 13.39 -2.31 15.06
C TRP A 170 13.04 -3.00 16.40
N SER A 171 11.99 -3.81 16.41
CA SER A 171 11.66 -4.68 17.55
C SER A 171 12.41 -6.01 17.54
N GLY A 172 13.25 -6.27 16.52
CA GLY A 172 14.03 -7.49 16.40
C GLY A 172 13.35 -8.64 15.66
N ALA A 173 12.20 -8.39 15.01
CA ALA A 173 11.58 -9.37 14.13
C ALA A 173 12.48 -9.64 12.91
N PRO A 174 12.68 -10.89 12.50
CA PRO A 174 13.43 -11.22 11.31
C PRO A 174 12.68 -10.78 10.04
N PHE A 175 13.42 -10.43 8.99
CA PHE A 175 12.86 -10.00 7.72
C PHE A 175 13.75 -10.40 6.53
N GLU A 176 13.15 -10.40 5.35
CA GLU A 176 13.83 -10.53 4.06
C GLU A 176 13.72 -9.22 3.28
N VAL A 177 14.73 -8.94 2.47
CA VAL A 177 14.71 -7.89 1.45
C VAL A 177 15.13 -8.47 0.11
N ALA A 178 14.65 -7.88 -0.99
CA ALA A 178 15.15 -8.24 -2.31
C ALA A 178 16.59 -7.74 -2.49
N SER A 179 17.40 -8.44 -3.28
CA SER A 179 18.72 -7.93 -3.65
C SER A 179 18.59 -6.67 -4.51
N PRO A 180 19.61 -5.80 -4.57
CA PRO A 180 19.58 -4.61 -5.43
C PRO A 180 19.28 -4.92 -6.91
N GLU A 181 19.69 -6.12 -7.37
CA GLU A 181 19.47 -6.59 -8.74
C GLU A 181 18.06 -7.11 -9.00
N GLU A 182 17.30 -7.35 -7.93
CA GLU A 182 15.94 -7.91 -8.03
C GLU A 182 14.87 -6.93 -7.58
N ILE A 183 15.22 -5.90 -6.81
CA ILE A 183 14.25 -4.99 -6.21
C ILE A 183 13.37 -4.32 -7.27
N MET A 184 12.06 -4.35 -7.06
CA MET A 184 11.11 -3.70 -7.96
C MET A 184 11.34 -2.19 -7.99
N PRO A 185 11.25 -1.55 -9.17
CA PRO A 185 11.42 -0.11 -9.28
C PRO A 185 10.33 0.64 -8.52
N SER A 186 10.66 1.86 -8.13
CA SER A 186 9.73 2.79 -7.49
C SER A 186 9.19 3.81 -8.50
N THR A 187 8.07 4.45 -8.19
CA THR A 187 7.47 5.50 -9.02
C THR A 187 7.06 6.69 -8.15
N LEU A 188 7.39 7.90 -8.58
CA LEU A 188 6.82 9.10 -8.01
C LEU A 188 5.55 9.46 -8.79
N CYS A 189 4.38 9.10 -8.25
CA CYS A 189 3.12 9.46 -8.89
C CYS A 189 2.89 10.97 -8.83
N SER A 190 2.08 11.48 -9.77
CA SER A 190 1.89 12.92 -9.99
C SER A 190 0.46 13.26 -10.37
N LEU A 191 0.09 14.52 -10.18
CA LEU A 191 -1.20 15.08 -10.58
C LEU A 191 -0.99 16.08 -11.72
N TRP A 192 -1.84 15.99 -12.73
CA TRP A 192 -1.77 16.77 -13.95
C TRP A 192 -3.12 17.39 -14.26
N VAL A 193 -3.12 18.53 -14.94
CA VAL A 193 -4.32 19.23 -15.44
C VAL A 193 -4.14 19.60 -16.90
N GLY A 194 -5.18 20.18 -17.50
CA GLY A 194 -5.14 20.71 -18.88
C GLY A 194 -5.27 19.65 -19.96
N VAL A 195 -5.91 18.49 -19.66
CA VAL A 195 -6.11 17.41 -20.64
C VAL A 195 -7.45 17.53 -21.33
N ASP A 196 -7.43 17.59 -22.65
CA ASP A 196 -8.60 17.39 -23.51
C ASP A 196 -8.85 15.88 -23.71
N TRP A 197 -9.74 15.33 -22.92
CA TRP A 197 -10.06 13.90 -22.96
C TRP A 197 -10.74 13.46 -24.26
N ASP A 198 -11.42 14.36 -24.98
CA ASP A 198 -12.06 14.02 -26.25
C ASP A 198 -11.01 13.94 -27.37
N ALA A 199 -10.08 14.88 -27.42
CA ALA A 199 -8.94 14.82 -28.32
C ALA A 199 -8.07 13.59 -28.01
N TYR A 200 -7.80 13.28 -26.76
CA TYR A 200 -7.04 12.09 -26.33
C TYR A 200 -7.69 10.79 -26.83
N ARG A 201 -9.01 10.62 -26.63
CA ARG A 201 -9.73 9.44 -27.12
C ARG A 201 -9.71 9.32 -28.64
N LYS A 202 -9.86 10.42 -29.36
CA LYS A 202 -9.81 10.46 -30.83
C LYS A 202 -8.40 10.25 -31.38
N GLY A 203 -7.37 10.63 -30.63
CA GLY A 203 -5.97 10.52 -31.05
C GLY A 203 -5.39 9.10 -31.08
N GLY A 204 -6.14 8.11 -30.60
CA GLY A 204 -5.81 6.68 -30.72
C GLY A 204 -4.66 6.17 -29.84
N ALA A 205 -3.97 7.03 -29.10
CA ALA A 205 -2.83 6.66 -28.24
C ALA A 205 -3.20 6.66 -26.76
N TYR A 206 -4.31 6.04 -26.40
CA TYR A 206 -4.74 5.94 -25.00
C TYR A 206 -4.62 4.51 -24.47
N SER A 207 -4.94 4.30 -23.19
CA SER A 207 -4.64 3.08 -22.42
C SER A 207 -5.11 1.75 -23.02
N HIS A 208 -6.01 1.79 -23.99
CA HIS A 208 -6.47 0.60 -24.72
C HIS A 208 -5.72 0.36 -26.05
N ASN A 209 -4.89 1.30 -26.50
CA ASN A 209 -4.01 1.13 -27.65
C ASN A 209 -2.55 1.19 -27.22
N GLU A 210 -2.15 0.13 -26.52
CA GLU A 210 -0.83 0.01 -25.92
C GLU A 210 0.30 0.06 -26.96
N ASP A 211 0.08 -0.53 -28.14
CA ASP A 211 1.09 -0.59 -29.21
C ASP A 211 1.39 0.81 -29.77
N ALA A 212 0.38 1.64 -30.03
CA ALA A 212 0.57 3.01 -30.53
C ALA A 212 1.32 3.90 -29.51
N MET A 213 1.10 3.69 -28.20
CA MET A 213 1.84 4.41 -27.17
C MET A 213 3.29 3.93 -27.12
N LEU A 214 3.52 2.62 -27.21
CA LEU A 214 4.86 2.03 -27.20
C LEU A 214 5.70 2.49 -28.39
N GLU A 215 5.12 2.60 -29.59
CA GLU A 215 5.80 3.15 -30.77
C GLU A 215 6.27 4.59 -30.53
N LYS A 216 5.42 5.44 -29.94
CA LYS A 216 5.77 6.82 -29.60
C LYS A 216 6.88 6.90 -28.55
N LEU A 217 6.81 6.06 -27.51
CA LEU A 217 7.85 5.97 -26.49
C LEU A 217 9.19 5.50 -27.08
N ASP A 218 9.19 4.46 -27.89
CA ASP A 218 10.40 3.95 -28.54
C ASP A 218 11.05 5.00 -29.43
N ALA A 219 10.24 5.75 -30.20
CA ALA A 219 10.72 6.85 -31.01
C ALA A 219 11.34 7.98 -30.15
N ALA A 220 10.70 8.35 -29.04
CA ALA A 220 11.20 9.39 -28.14
C ALA A 220 12.50 8.96 -27.40
N ILE A 221 12.58 7.69 -26.99
CA ILE A 221 13.80 7.12 -26.39
C ILE A 221 14.95 7.14 -27.40
N LYS A 222 14.73 6.68 -28.64
CA LYS A 222 15.74 6.70 -29.71
C LYS A 222 16.18 8.11 -30.09
N ALA A 223 15.30 9.08 -29.99
CA ALA A 223 15.59 10.49 -30.22
C ALA A 223 16.30 11.18 -29.03
N GLY A 224 16.45 10.51 -27.90
CA GLY A 224 17.05 11.09 -26.69
C GLY A 224 16.14 12.08 -25.95
N GLU A 225 14.84 12.07 -26.22
CA GLU A 225 13.85 12.92 -25.53
C GLU A 225 13.50 12.38 -24.14
N LEU A 226 13.63 11.07 -23.95
CA LEU A 226 13.54 10.36 -22.68
C LEU A 226 14.90 9.78 -22.35
N SER A 227 15.38 10.02 -21.13
CA SER A 227 16.74 9.64 -20.68
C SER A 227 16.90 8.14 -20.43
N GLU A 228 15.82 7.39 -20.32
CA GLU A 228 15.83 5.97 -19.99
C GLU A 228 14.85 5.18 -20.84
N ALA A 229 15.25 3.95 -21.19
CA ALA A 229 14.43 3.02 -21.96
C ALA A 229 13.37 2.31 -21.08
N ASP A 230 12.59 3.11 -20.35
CA ASP A 230 11.46 2.63 -19.53
C ASP A 230 10.19 2.57 -20.39
N TYR A 231 9.80 1.36 -20.77
CA TYR A 231 8.60 1.12 -21.58
C TYR A 231 7.33 0.92 -20.74
N HIS A 232 7.40 1.07 -19.43
CA HIS A 232 6.24 1.05 -18.55
C HIS A 232 5.56 2.43 -18.56
N HIS A 233 4.53 2.58 -19.38
CA HIS A 233 4.11 3.88 -19.85
C HIS A 233 2.74 4.38 -19.39
N THR A 234 1.85 3.49 -18.98
CA THR A 234 0.42 3.83 -19.07
C THR A 234 -0.24 4.17 -17.76
N GLY A 235 0.47 4.74 -16.85
CA GLY A 235 -0.11 5.11 -15.58
C GLY A 235 -1.07 6.30 -15.60
N ILE A 236 -1.74 6.61 -16.73
CA ILE A 236 -2.67 7.75 -16.84
C ILE A 236 -4.06 7.33 -16.37
N THR A 237 -4.55 7.98 -15.33
CA THR A 237 -5.88 7.73 -14.78
C THR A 237 -6.64 9.04 -14.62
N ARG A 238 -7.78 9.21 -15.29
CA ARG A 238 -8.62 10.38 -15.12
C ARG A 238 -9.17 10.43 -13.71
N ILE A 239 -8.90 11.50 -12.97
CA ILE A 239 -9.31 11.67 -11.57
C ILE A 239 -10.30 12.80 -11.36
N ALA A 240 -10.38 13.73 -12.29
CA ALA A 240 -11.33 14.84 -12.31
C ALA A 240 -11.65 15.23 -13.75
N ARG A 241 -12.40 16.32 -13.94
CA ARG A 241 -12.93 16.75 -15.25
C ARG A 241 -11.84 16.86 -16.32
N ASP A 242 -10.78 17.59 -16.03
CA ASP A 242 -9.63 17.88 -16.92
C ASP A 242 -8.29 17.48 -16.30
N ALA A 243 -8.33 16.68 -15.21
CA ALA A 243 -7.17 16.26 -14.46
C ALA A 243 -6.96 14.75 -14.51
N PHE A 244 -5.70 14.34 -14.42
CA PHE A 244 -5.34 12.94 -14.26
C PHE A 244 -4.26 12.73 -13.20
N GLY A 245 -4.25 11.52 -12.65
CA GLY A 245 -3.15 10.99 -11.87
C GLY A 245 -2.21 10.20 -12.76
N GLY A 246 -0.92 10.46 -12.62
CA GLY A 246 0.14 9.79 -13.37
C GLY A 246 0.92 8.82 -12.50
N ASN A 247 0.83 7.51 -12.80
CA ASN A 247 1.79 6.50 -12.34
C ASN A 247 2.78 6.25 -13.48
N ILE A 248 3.64 7.24 -13.75
CA ILE A 248 4.46 7.37 -14.95
C ILE A 248 5.92 7.35 -14.53
N SER A 249 6.76 6.65 -15.30
CA SER A 249 8.20 6.53 -15.08
C SER A 249 8.56 5.65 -13.86
N HIS A 250 9.71 5.03 -13.95
CA HIS A 250 10.31 4.28 -12.85
C HIS A 250 11.64 4.91 -12.43
N VAL A 251 12.00 4.68 -11.16
CA VAL A 251 13.37 4.79 -10.66
C VAL A 251 13.79 3.44 -10.11
N PHE A 252 14.97 2.99 -10.47
CA PHE A 252 15.46 1.64 -10.24
C PHE A 252 16.44 1.59 -9.07
N GLY A 253 16.58 0.40 -8.44
CA GLY A 253 17.59 0.14 -7.42
C GLY A 253 17.39 0.92 -6.11
N ILE A 254 16.16 1.29 -5.76
CA ILE A 254 15.87 2.09 -4.55
C ILE A 254 15.80 1.18 -3.32
N ASP A 255 16.70 1.40 -2.37
CA ASP A 255 16.61 0.87 -1.02
C ASP A 255 15.71 1.78 -0.17
N ALA A 256 14.51 1.28 0.17
CA ALA A 256 13.54 2.00 1.00
C ALA A 256 13.96 2.12 2.48
N SER A 257 15.04 1.51 2.90
CA SER A 257 15.59 1.62 4.26
C SER A 257 16.75 2.62 4.37
N ASP A 258 17.17 3.21 3.24
CA ASP A 258 18.25 4.21 3.18
C ASP A 258 17.72 5.58 2.72
N GLU A 259 17.88 6.57 3.58
CA GLU A 259 17.44 7.95 3.31
C GLU A 259 18.14 8.60 2.12
N ARG A 260 19.37 8.22 1.79
CA ARG A 260 20.11 8.71 0.60
C ARG A 260 19.51 8.13 -0.67
N SER A 261 19.24 6.83 -0.68
CA SER A 261 18.62 6.14 -1.80
C SER A 261 17.24 6.72 -2.10
N ILE A 262 16.38 6.89 -1.09
CA ILE A 262 15.07 7.53 -1.23
C ILE A 262 15.20 8.96 -1.76
N THR A 263 16.13 9.75 -1.21
CA THR A 263 16.33 11.16 -1.62
C THR A 263 16.77 11.25 -3.09
N GLN A 264 17.71 10.40 -3.51
CA GLN A 264 18.13 10.33 -4.91
C GLN A 264 16.99 9.91 -5.82
N GLY A 265 16.22 8.89 -5.43
CA GLY A 265 15.03 8.45 -6.18
C GLY A 265 13.99 9.53 -6.36
N LEU A 266 13.72 10.34 -5.34
CA LEU A 266 12.81 11.49 -5.41
C LEU A 266 13.30 12.57 -6.37
N ILE A 267 14.59 12.92 -6.29
CA ILE A 267 15.20 13.94 -7.17
C ILE A 267 15.17 13.48 -8.64
N GLU A 268 15.59 12.25 -8.88
CA GLU A 268 15.60 11.64 -10.20
C GLU A 268 14.19 11.54 -10.79
N SER A 269 13.21 11.07 -10.01
CA SER A 269 11.82 10.99 -10.43
C SER A 269 11.27 12.35 -10.87
N ARG A 270 11.55 13.43 -10.13
CA ARG A 270 11.10 14.78 -10.50
C ARG A 270 11.74 15.26 -11.82
N ARG A 271 12.99 14.89 -12.10
CA ARG A 271 13.64 15.19 -13.39
C ARG A 271 12.96 14.42 -14.54
N LYS A 272 12.75 13.12 -14.36
CA LYS A 272 12.05 12.27 -15.33
C LYS A 272 10.62 12.74 -15.59
N LEU A 273 9.88 13.15 -14.57
CA LEU A 273 8.54 13.71 -14.75
C LEU A 273 8.53 14.91 -15.71
N LYS A 274 9.56 15.77 -15.69
CA LYS A 274 9.68 16.89 -16.67
C LYS A 274 10.02 16.43 -18.09
N GLU A 275 10.69 15.29 -18.25
CA GLU A 275 10.88 14.67 -19.57
C GLU A 275 9.55 14.13 -20.11
N TYR A 276 8.79 13.42 -19.27
CA TYR A 276 7.46 12.91 -19.63
C TYR A 276 6.45 14.04 -19.89
N GLU A 277 6.49 15.15 -19.16
CA GLU A 277 5.64 16.32 -19.43
C GLU A 277 5.88 16.83 -20.84
N ARG A 278 7.15 17.03 -21.26
CA ARG A 278 7.49 17.42 -22.64
C ARG A 278 7.06 16.38 -23.66
N PHE A 279 7.28 15.08 -23.37
CA PHE A 279 6.88 13.97 -24.23
C PHE A 279 5.36 13.96 -24.46
N TYR A 280 4.56 14.02 -23.41
CA TYR A 280 3.10 13.99 -23.52
C TYR A 280 2.58 15.20 -24.31
N ARG A 281 3.04 16.40 -23.99
CA ARG A 281 2.63 17.64 -24.69
C ARG A 281 2.97 17.62 -26.17
N LYS A 282 4.08 17.01 -26.55
CA LYS A 282 4.57 16.98 -27.93
C LYS A 282 3.94 15.86 -28.76
N HIS A 283 3.72 14.70 -28.18
CA HIS A 283 3.42 13.48 -28.92
C HIS A 283 2.01 12.93 -28.70
N ILE A 284 1.30 13.34 -27.67
CA ILE A 284 0.01 12.75 -27.30
C ILE A 284 -1.11 13.78 -27.50
N ALA A 285 -2.03 13.47 -28.41
CA ALA A 285 -3.19 14.32 -28.68
C ALA A 285 -4.02 14.55 -27.41
N GLY A 286 -4.43 15.78 -27.17
CA GLY A 286 -5.18 16.19 -25.98
C GLY A 286 -4.30 16.54 -24.77
N PHE A 287 -2.96 16.42 -24.90
CA PHE A 287 -2.01 16.75 -23.83
C PHE A 287 -1.20 18.01 -24.13
N GLU A 288 -1.50 18.74 -25.18
CA GLU A 288 -0.73 19.91 -25.62
C GLU A 288 -0.62 20.99 -24.53
N ASN A 289 -1.66 21.10 -23.69
CA ASN A 289 -1.73 22.02 -22.56
C ASN A 289 -1.57 21.33 -21.20
N ALA A 290 -1.19 20.04 -21.18
CA ALA A 290 -1.05 19.32 -19.93
C ALA A 290 0.10 19.87 -19.08
N GLU A 291 -0.13 19.99 -17.78
CA GLU A 291 0.82 20.54 -16.81
C GLU A 291 0.81 19.71 -15.53
N ILE A 292 2.00 19.43 -14.99
CA ILE A 292 2.15 18.80 -13.68
C ILE A 292 1.92 19.85 -12.61
N ILE A 293 0.89 19.65 -11.78
CA ILE A 293 0.55 20.56 -10.67
C ILE A 293 1.04 20.06 -9.31
N ASP A 294 1.27 18.74 -9.18
CA ASP A 294 1.75 18.16 -7.93
C ASP A 294 2.48 16.84 -8.20
N SER A 295 3.37 16.46 -7.31
CA SER A 295 3.98 15.14 -7.24
C SER A 295 3.92 14.60 -5.81
N GLY A 296 3.81 13.29 -5.66
CA GLY A 296 3.72 12.66 -4.35
C GLY A 296 4.80 13.12 -3.38
N SER A 297 4.42 13.29 -2.11
CA SER A 297 5.36 13.54 -1.01
C SER A 297 6.12 12.27 -0.59
N LEU A 298 5.62 11.11 -1.02
CA LEU A 298 6.22 9.79 -0.81
C LEU A 298 6.57 9.16 -2.15
N LEU A 299 7.77 8.60 -2.24
CA LEU A 299 8.13 7.74 -3.37
C LEU A 299 7.30 6.44 -3.29
N GLY A 300 6.71 6.03 -4.37
CA GLY A 300 5.90 4.82 -4.48
C GLY A 300 6.75 3.56 -4.44
N ILE A 301 7.19 3.17 -3.26
CA ILE A 301 7.97 1.97 -2.99
C ILE A 301 7.08 0.73 -3.16
N ARG A 302 7.47 -0.18 -4.07
CA ARG A 302 6.72 -1.41 -4.35
C ARG A 302 7.09 -2.56 -3.44
N GLU A 303 8.35 -2.66 -3.03
CA GLU A 303 8.84 -3.66 -2.06
C GLU A 303 9.95 -3.09 -1.18
N SER A 304 10.00 -3.59 0.05
CA SER A 304 11.05 -3.32 1.02
C SER A 304 11.21 -4.55 1.92
N ARG A 305 11.22 -4.41 3.23
CA ARG A 305 11.25 -5.54 4.16
C ARG A 305 9.96 -6.35 4.07
N ARG A 306 10.09 -7.68 3.95
CA ARG A 306 9.03 -8.66 4.19
C ARG A 306 9.33 -9.32 5.53
N ILE A 307 8.47 -9.09 6.51
CA ILE A 307 8.67 -9.62 7.87
C ILE A 307 8.45 -11.12 7.85
N ILE A 308 9.34 -11.89 8.50
CA ILE A 308 9.19 -13.34 8.61
C ILE A 308 8.18 -13.63 9.72
N GLY A 309 7.03 -14.15 9.31
CA GLY A 309 5.95 -14.57 10.18
C GLY A 309 5.96 -16.07 10.47
N ASP A 310 4.95 -16.53 11.22
CA ASP A 310 4.77 -17.95 11.55
C ASP A 310 4.39 -18.79 10.33
N TYR A 311 3.96 -18.15 9.25
CA TYR A 311 3.79 -18.74 7.92
C TYR A 311 4.28 -17.75 6.84
N LYS A 312 4.84 -18.28 5.75
CA LYS A 312 5.22 -17.51 4.57
C LYS A 312 4.29 -17.89 3.41
N LEU A 313 3.33 -17.02 3.10
CA LEU A 313 2.42 -17.23 1.97
C LEU A 313 3.22 -17.20 0.66
N ASN A 314 3.07 -18.23 -0.16
CA ASN A 314 3.90 -18.44 -1.33
C ASN A 314 3.09 -18.56 -2.62
N PHE A 315 3.80 -18.52 -3.76
CA PHE A 315 3.16 -18.49 -5.07
C PHE A 315 2.46 -19.81 -5.42
N GLU A 316 2.87 -20.94 -4.84
CA GLU A 316 2.16 -22.22 -5.02
C GLU A 316 0.78 -22.19 -4.32
N ASP A 317 0.71 -21.59 -3.11
CA ASP A 317 -0.57 -21.35 -2.43
C ASP A 317 -1.48 -20.44 -3.26
N TYR A 318 -0.90 -19.37 -3.84
CA TYR A 318 -1.59 -18.45 -4.74
C TYR A 318 -2.21 -19.20 -5.94
N LYS A 319 -1.38 -19.95 -6.69
CA LYS A 319 -1.80 -20.70 -7.90
C LYS A 319 -2.85 -21.77 -7.59
N ALA A 320 -2.74 -22.40 -6.42
CA ALA A 320 -3.67 -23.42 -5.96
C ALA A 320 -4.99 -22.81 -5.43
N CYS A 321 -5.15 -21.49 -5.40
CA CYS A 321 -6.28 -20.81 -4.75
C CYS A 321 -6.51 -21.32 -3.33
N ARG A 322 -5.44 -21.66 -2.60
CA ARG A 322 -5.46 -22.39 -1.34
C ARG A 322 -6.33 -21.67 -0.32
N SER A 323 -7.18 -22.41 0.36
CA SER A 323 -7.88 -21.99 1.58
C SER A 323 -7.10 -22.46 2.81
N PHE A 324 -7.22 -21.72 3.92
CA PHE A 324 -6.53 -22.01 5.17
C PHE A 324 -7.54 -22.06 6.32
N GLU A 325 -7.31 -22.95 7.30
CA GLU A 325 -8.15 -23.01 8.50
C GLU A 325 -8.15 -21.69 9.27
N ASP A 326 -7.00 -20.99 9.28
CA ASP A 326 -6.81 -19.66 9.85
C ASP A 326 -6.97 -18.53 8.80
N GLY A 327 -7.71 -18.77 7.71
CA GLY A 327 -7.95 -17.80 6.65
C GLY A 327 -8.73 -16.57 7.15
N VAL A 328 -8.18 -15.37 6.94
CA VAL A 328 -8.73 -14.09 7.40
C VAL A 328 -9.15 -13.16 6.26
N GLY A 329 -9.02 -13.61 5.03
CA GLY A 329 -9.43 -12.90 3.83
C GLY A 329 -9.09 -13.68 2.57
N ARG A 330 -9.53 -13.14 1.43
CA ARG A 330 -9.21 -13.67 0.10
C ARG A 330 -8.85 -12.54 -0.84
N TYR A 331 -7.93 -12.82 -1.78
CA TYR A 331 -7.57 -11.84 -2.80
C TYR A 331 -7.23 -12.52 -4.14
N ASN A 332 -7.17 -11.76 -5.24
CA ASN A 332 -6.98 -12.34 -6.59
C ASN A 332 -6.19 -11.47 -7.57
N PHE A 333 -5.57 -10.35 -7.12
CA PHE A 333 -4.80 -9.53 -8.05
C PHE A 333 -3.62 -10.33 -8.60
N PRO A 334 -3.33 -10.25 -9.91
CA PRO A 334 -2.18 -10.94 -10.51
C PRO A 334 -0.85 -10.57 -9.89
N ALA A 335 0.16 -11.43 -10.06
CA ALA A 335 1.52 -11.15 -9.58
C ALA A 335 2.18 -10.04 -10.42
N ASP A 336 2.03 -8.80 -9.99
CA ASP A 336 2.52 -7.58 -10.62
C ASP A 336 3.98 -7.29 -10.23
N VAL A 337 4.89 -8.21 -10.61
CA VAL A 337 6.33 -8.13 -10.33
C VAL A 337 7.00 -7.26 -11.38
N HIS A 338 7.17 -5.99 -11.11
CA HIS A 338 7.86 -5.06 -12.01
C HIS A 338 9.34 -5.43 -12.18
N PRO A 339 9.89 -5.37 -13.42
CA PRO A 339 11.28 -5.71 -13.68
C PRO A 339 12.24 -4.73 -12.99
N PRO A 340 13.37 -5.22 -12.44
CA PRO A 340 14.31 -4.38 -11.69
C PRO A 340 15.15 -3.45 -12.58
N HIS A 341 15.09 -3.64 -13.90
CA HIS A 341 15.84 -2.84 -14.88
C HIS A 341 14.95 -2.46 -16.05
N PRO A 342 15.19 -1.31 -16.71
CA PRO A 342 14.45 -0.89 -17.88
C PRO A 342 14.73 -1.80 -19.07
N GLY A 343 13.89 -1.75 -20.10
CA GLY A 343 14.10 -2.42 -21.38
C GLY A 343 12.92 -3.24 -21.85
N TRP A 344 12.79 -3.32 -23.18
CA TRP A 344 11.70 -4.00 -23.86
C TRP A 344 11.52 -5.47 -23.45
N LYS A 345 12.62 -6.24 -23.46
CA LYS A 345 12.58 -7.66 -23.09
C LYS A 345 12.05 -7.84 -21.67
N LYS A 346 12.49 -7.00 -20.74
CA LYS A 346 12.06 -7.03 -19.34
C LYS A 346 10.56 -6.73 -19.19
N LEU A 347 10.06 -5.77 -19.95
CA LEU A 347 8.61 -5.51 -20.01
C LEU A 347 7.83 -6.72 -20.51
N GLN A 348 8.30 -7.41 -21.54
CA GLN A 348 7.62 -8.61 -22.07
C GLN A 348 7.61 -9.76 -21.05
N GLU A 349 8.70 -9.98 -20.31
CA GLU A 349 8.78 -10.93 -19.21
C GLU A 349 7.75 -10.61 -18.11
N HIS A 350 7.66 -9.34 -17.73
CA HIS A 350 6.66 -8.86 -16.77
C HIS A 350 5.23 -9.11 -17.26
N LYS A 351 4.89 -8.67 -18.48
CA LYS A 351 3.56 -8.89 -19.07
C LYS A 351 3.18 -10.37 -19.13
N LYS A 352 4.13 -11.24 -19.45
CA LYS A 352 3.92 -12.69 -19.48
C LYS A 352 3.58 -13.23 -18.10
N LEU A 353 4.35 -12.87 -17.06
CA LEU A 353 4.08 -13.29 -15.68
C LEU A 353 2.72 -12.76 -15.20
N PHE A 354 2.46 -11.47 -15.39
CA PHE A 354 1.21 -10.84 -14.99
C PHE A 354 -0.01 -11.56 -15.60
N ARG A 355 0.01 -11.80 -16.94
CA ARG A 355 -1.08 -12.51 -17.63
C ARG A 355 -1.21 -13.96 -17.19
N SER A 356 -0.10 -14.68 -17.04
CA SER A 356 -0.11 -16.10 -16.67
C SER A 356 -0.46 -16.35 -15.21
N SER A 357 -0.35 -15.33 -14.35
CA SER A 357 -0.73 -15.41 -12.94
C SER A 357 -2.17 -14.96 -12.68
N ALA A 358 -2.87 -14.42 -13.68
CA ALA A 358 -4.26 -14.01 -13.52
C ALA A 358 -5.15 -15.22 -13.17
N LEU A 359 -5.84 -15.12 -12.05
CA LEU A 359 -6.82 -16.12 -11.62
C LEU A 359 -8.11 -15.97 -12.44
N LYS A 360 -8.86 -17.06 -12.58
CA LYS A 360 -10.12 -17.04 -13.32
C LYS A 360 -11.19 -16.29 -12.53
N ARG A 361 -12.27 -15.93 -13.22
CA ARG A 361 -13.45 -15.33 -12.61
C ARG A 361 -14.00 -16.24 -11.50
N GLY A 362 -14.20 -15.68 -10.32
CA GLY A 362 -14.63 -16.39 -9.12
C GLY A 362 -13.49 -17.05 -8.32
N GLU A 363 -12.28 -17.12 -8.87
CA GLU A 363 -11.12 -17.65 -8.16
C GLU A 363 -10.43 -16.57 -7.34
N SER A 364 -9.91 -16.97 -6.17
CA SER A 364 -9.12 -16.14 -5.29
C SER A 364 -8.28 -17.03 -4.36
N TYR A 365 -7.15 -16.54 -3.88
CA TYR A 365 -6.33 -17.24 -2.90
C TYR A 365 -6.65 -16.76 -1.48
N GLY A 366 -6.54 -17.65 -0.50
CA GLY A 366 -6.74 -17.35 0.92
C GLY A 366 -5.55 -16.64 1.53
N ILE A 367 -5.80 -15.83 2.52
CA ILE A 367 -4.81 -15.09 3.31
C ILE A 367 -4.85 -15.66 4.73
N PRO A 368 -3.82 -16.43 5.19
CA PRO A 368 -3.82 -16.98 6.53
C PRO A 368 -3.40 -15.93 7.57
N TYR A 369 -3.96 -16.02 8.79
CA TYR A 369 -3.66 -15.11 9.89
C TYR A 369 -2.18 -15.13 10.29
N ARG A 370 -1.54 -16.30 10.20
CA ARG A 370 -0.13 -16.51 10.56
C ARG A 370 0.88 -15.68 9.77
N ILE A 371 0.52 -15.12 8.63
CA ILE A 371 1.41 -14.18 7.91
C ILE A 371 1.51 -12.81 8.57
N LEU A 372 0.59 -12.51 9.50
CA LEU A 372 0.52 -11.25 10.25
C LEU A 372 1.26 -11.34 11.59
N LEU A 373 1.74 -12.54 11.99
CA LEU A 373 2.37 -12.82 13.26
C LEU A 373 3.90 -12.87 13.11
N PRO A 374 4.62 -11.78 13.39
CA PRO A 374 6.08 -11.75 13.23
C PRO A 374 6.76 -12.68 14.25
N GLN A 375 7.78 -13.41 13.81
CA GLN A 375 8.59 -14.20 14.72
C GLN A 375 9.34 -13.32 15.73
N LYS A 376 9.65 -13.86 16.90
CA LYS A 376 10.43 -13.26 18.00
C LYS A 376 9.81 -12.03 18.69
N VAL A 377 8.64 -11.55 18.28
CA VAL A 377 7.96 -10.44 18.95
C VAL A 377 6.52 -10.88 19.31
N GLU A 378 6.21 -10.87 20.60
CA GLU A 378 5.01 -11.50 21.12
C GLU A 378 3.74 -10.66 20.99
N ASN A 379 3.85 -9.36 21.18
CA ASN A 379 2.71 -8.43 21.17
C ASN A 379 2.64 -7.54 19.92
N LEU A 380 3.07 -8.08 18.77
CA LEU A 380 3.10 -7.37 17.52
C LEU A 380 2.33 -8.11 16.42
N LEU A 381 1.60 -7.35 15.61
CA LEU A 381 1.06 -7.77 14.32
C LEU A 381 1.64 -6.89 13.21
N VAL A 382 1.79 -7.45 12.02
CA VAL A 382 2.17 -6.70 10.81
C VAL A 382 1.04 -6.73 9.80
N CYS A 383 0.90 -5.68 8.97
CA CYS A 383 -0.12 -5.64 7.92
C CYS A 383 0.34 -4.85 6.69
N GLY A 384 -0.32 -5.06 5.57
CA GLY A 384 -0.02 -4.40 4.32
C GLY A 384 1.21 -4.95 3.60
N ARG A 385 2.06 -4.08 3.06
CA ARG A 385 3.18 -4.42 2.18
C ARG A 385 4.28 -5.26 2.83
N CYS A 386 4.41 -5.23 4.15
CA CYS A 386 5.48 -5.94 4.88
C CYS A 386 5.09 -7.32 5.42
N VAL A 387 3.90 -7.86 5.10
CA VAL A 387 3.46 -9.17 5.57
C VAL A 387 4.36 -10.31 5.07
N SER A 388 4.31 -11.46 5.79
CA SER A 388 5.14 -12.62 5.49
C SER A 388 4.67 -13.35 4.23
N CYS A 389 5.35 -13.10 3.12
CA CYS A 389 5.07 -13.75 1.84
C CYS A 389 6.32 -13.79 0.94
N ASP A 390 6.26 -14.60 -0.11
CA ASP A 390 7.25 -14.52 -1.17
C ASP A 390 7.04 -13.29 -2.07
N ARG A 391 7.98 -13.04 -2.96
CA ARG A 391 7.98 -11.85 -3.82
C ARG A 391 6.81 -11.83 -4.81
N ASN A 392 6.41 -12.97 -5.34
CA ASN A 392 5.30 -13.05 -6.30
C ASN A 392 3.96 -12.75 -5.62
N VAL A 393 3.75 -13.30 -4.41
CA VAL A 393 2.56 -12.99 -3.62
C VAL A 393 2.58 -11.55 -3.12
N LEU A 394 3.76 -11.01 -2.73
CA LEU A 394 3.88 -9.60 -2.38
C LEU A 394 3.37 -8.70 -3.51
N ALA A 395 3.75 -9.00 -4.74
CA ALA A 395 3.34 -8.21 -5.90
C ALA A 395 1.82 -8.20 -6.14
N SER A 396 1.10 -9.18 -5.59
CA SER A 396 -0.37 -9.23 -5.53
C SER A 396 -0.93 -8.53 -4.30
N ILE A 397 -0.51 -8.94 -3.09
CA ILE A 397 -1.17 -8.57 -1.83
C ILE A 397 -0.87 -7.13 -1.36
N ARG A 398 0.23 -6.51 -1.87
CA ARG A 398 0.67 -5.16 -1.48
C ARG A 398 -0.21 -4.02 -1.97
N VAL A 399 -1.08 -4.26 -2.94
CA VAL A 399 -1.96 -3.22 -3.48
C VAL A 399 -3.05 -2.87 -2.47
N ILE A 400 -3.66 -1.70 -2.63
CA ILE A 400 -4.54 -1.09 -1.62
C ILE A 400 -5.62 -2.05 -1.10
N PRO A 401 -6.38 -2.80 -1.95
CA PRO A 401 -7.40 -3.72 -1.44
C PRO A 401 -6.81 -4.86 -0.58
N GLY A 402 -5.67 -5.43 -0.98
CA GLY A 402 -4.96 -6.44 -0.17
C GLY A 402 -4.46 -5.89 1.17
N CYS A 403 -4.04 -4.61 1.18
CA CYS A 403 -3.68 -3.91 2.40
C CYS A 403 -4.89 -3.73 3.34
N TRP A 404 -6.07 -3.39 2.84
CA TRP A 404 -7.28 -3.31 3.66
C TRP A 404 -7.64 -4.65 4.30
N ILE A 405 -7.56 -5.75 3.55
CA ILE A 405 -7.86 -7.10 4.05
C ILE A 405 -6.91 -7.47 5.19
N THR A 406 -5.60 -7.32 4.98
CA THR A 406 -4.60 -7.66 6.00
C THR A 406 -4.67 -6.74 7.21
N GLY A 407 -4.95 -5.45 7.00
CA GLY A 407 -5.15 -4.48 8.07
C GLY A 407 -6.37 -4.77 8.91
N GLN A 408 -7.53 -5.01 8.29
CA GLN A 408 -8.76 -5.40 8.97
C GLN A 408 -8.55 -6.65 9.86
N ALA A 409 -7.86 -7.65 9.31
CA ALA A 409 -7.55 -8.87 10.04
C ALA A 409 -6.61 -8.64 11.24
N ALA A 410 -5.56 -7.81 11.05
CA ALA A 410 -4.65 -7.43 12.13
C ALA A 410 -5.39 -6.67 13.25
N GLY A 411 -6.26 -5.71 12.88
CA GLY A 411 -7.07 -4.96 13.84
C GLY A 411 -8.04 -5.84 14.63
N MET A 412 -8.70 -6.78 13.96
CA MET A 412 -9.60 -7.75 14.62
C MET A 412 -8.81 -8.65 15.56
N GLY A 413 -7.69 -9.21 15.10
CA GLY A 413 -6.82 -10.06 15.92
C GLY A 413 -6.28 -9.34 17.16
N ALA A 414 -5.86 -8.08 17.00
CA ALA A 414 -5.40 -7.25 18.12
C ALA A 414 -6.52 -7.00 19.15
N ALA A 415 -7.73 -6.63 18.68
CA ALA A 415 -8.86 -6.39 19.58
C ALA A 415 -9.27 -7.64 20.36
N LEU A 416 -9.25 -8.81 19.73
CA LEU A 416 -9.51 -10.09 20.39
C LEU A 416 -8.41 -10.46 21.39
N ALA A 417 -7.15 -10.20 21.05
CA ALA A 417 -6.03 -10.45 21.95
C ALA A 417 -6.15 -9.60 23.23
N VAL A 418 -6.43 -8.31 23.11
CA VAL A 418 -6.67 -7.40 24.24
C VAL A 418 -7.84 -7.89 25.08
N ARG A 419 -9.00 -8.16 24.46
CA ARG A 419 -10.19 -8.63 25.16
C ARG A 419 -9.95 -9.96 25.91
N GLY A 420 -9.23 -10.89 25.27
CA GLY A 420 -8.89 -12.20 25.84
C GLY A 420 -7.69 -12.19 26.77
N LYS A 421 -7.03 -11.03 26.96
CA LYS A 421 -5.77 -10.90 27.73
C LYS A 421 -4.72 -11.93 27.30
N THR A 422 -4.56 -12.08 25.99
CA THR A 422 -3.63 -13.03 25.38
C THR A 422 -2.73 -12.32 24.34
N SER A 423 -1.70 -13.03 23.87
CA SER A 423 -0.91 -12.54 22.72
C SER A 423 -1.71 -12.70 21.41
N PRO A 424 -1.35 -12.00 20.34
CA PRO A 424 -1.94 -12.22 19.01
C PRO A 424 -1.89 -13.69 18.55
N ARG A 425 -0.86 -14.47 18.96
CA ARG A 425 -0.77 -15.92 18.68
C ARG A 425 -1.78 -16.75 19.44
N GLY A 426 -2.21 -16.30 20.61
CA GLY A 426 -3.19 -16.99 21.44
C GLY A 426 -4.64 -16.72 21.10
N VAL A 427 -4.93 -15.94 20.05
CA VAL A 427 -6.30 -15.65 19.62
C VAL A 427 -6.98 -16.91 19.08
N ASP A 428 -8.21 -17.16 19.52
CA ASP A 428 -9.03 -18.23 18.96
C ASP A 428 -9.40 -17.92 17.50
N ILE A 429 -8.91 -18.77 16.61
CA ILE A 429 -9.11 -18.61 15.16
C ILE A 429 -10.59 -18.72 14.76
N LYS A 430 -11.37 -19.55 15.43
CA LYS A 430 -12.82 -19.67 15.15
C LYS A 430 -13.54 -18.37 15.50
N GLU A 431 -13.20 -17.79 16.65
CA GLU A 431 -13.74 -16.50 17.07
C GLU A 431 -13.29 -15.38 16.13
N LEU A 432 -12.00 -15.32 15.76
CA LEU A 432 -11.46 -14.35 14.82
C LEU A 432 -12.21 -14.39 13.48
N ARG A 433 -12.38 -15.56 12.91
CA ARG A 433 -13.11 -15.74 11.63
C ARG A 433 -14.59 -15.35 11.76
N SER A 434 -15.24 -15.75 12.86
CA SER A 434 -16.63 -15.37 13.15
C SER A 434 -16.81 -13.85 13.23
N GLU A 435 -15.91 -13.15 13.92
CA GLU A 435 -15.96 -11.70 14.06
C GLU A 435 -15.66 -10.97 12.74
N LEU A 436 -14.72 -11.50 11.93
CA LEU A 436 -14.46 -10.98 10.58
C LEU A 436 -15.67 -11.15 9.65
N LEU A 437 -16.33 -12.32 9.67
CA LEU A 437 -17.56 -12.54 8.90
C LEU A 437 -18.68 -11.57 9.29
N ARG A 438 -18.85 -11.28 10.59
CA ARG A 438 -19.87 -10.32 11.08
C ARG A 438 -19.70 -8.91 10.54
N ILE A 439 -18.47 -8.51 10.25
CA ILE A 439 -18.20 -7.19 9.65
C ILE A 439 -18.15 -7.21 8.12
N GLY A 440 -18.48 -8.34 7.49
CA GLY A 440 -18.58 -8.48 6.04
C GLY A 440 -17.29 -8.97 5.35
N ALA A 441 -16.28 -9.44 6.08
CA ALA A 441 -15.08 -9.98 5.44
C ALA A 441 -15.38 -11.23 4.59
N VAL A 442 -14.69 -11.39 3.47
CA VAL A 442 -14.81 -12.56 2.59
C VAL A 442 -13.70 -13.55 2.93
N LEU A 443 -14.06 -14.68 3.54
CA LEU A 443 -13.11 -15.68 4.03
C LEU A 443 -13.11 -16.98 3.22
N ASP A 444 -14.26 -17.35 2.68
CA ASP A 444 -14.45 -18.62 1.99
C ASP A 444 -14.83 -18.41 0.52
N LEU A 445 -14.64 -19.44 -0.31
CA LEU A 445 -14.98 -19.45 -1.76
C LEU A 445 -16.48 -19.43 -1.97
#